data_d1407a2d56b1ee3185298ef55d9e5184
#
_entry.id   d1407a2d56b1ee3185298ef55d9e5184
#
_cell.length_a   1.000
_cell.length_b   1.000
_cell.length_c   1.000
_cell.angle_alpha   90.00
_cell.angle_beta   90.00
_cell.angle_gamma   90.00
#
_symmetry.space_group_name_H-M   'P 1'
#
loop_
_entity.id
_entity.type
_entity.pdbx_description
1 polymer ?
#
loop_
_entity_poly.entity_id
_entity_poly.type
_entity_poly.pdbx_seq_one_letter_code
_entity_poly.pdbx_strand_id
1 'polypeptide(L)'
;MTLLLDEVAFAAARLAEAGVESPRSDAEVIAAHVHGVRRGELHLVPDRAFDPRFWDEIARREAREPLQHITGLTHFRYTELEVGPGVFVPRPETEVMTGWAIDKLTEMDVADPVVVDLGTGSGAIALAIAQEVPRAQVHAVEADPLARSWAKRNVVRCADYAPHTAGRVILHAVDFAGALPELDGAVDLVISNPPYIPVGAAVPPEVAEYDPAGALWGGTDGLDAIRVIEATARRLLRPGGLVAVEHGAPQGPAVYWTFAEEQGWADTRNHKDLARRDRFVTARWPGR
;
A
#
# COMPACT_ATOMS: atom_id res chain seq x y z
N MET A 1 27.03 -27.58 6.97
CA MET A 1 25.92 -26.70 6.49
C MET A 1 24.82 -27.68 6.14
N THR A 2 23.53 -27.34 6.30
CA THR A 2 22.43 -28.22 5.92
C THR A 2 22.23 -28.14 4.42
N LEU A 3 21.71 -29.19 3.77
CA LEU A 3 21.38 -29.21 2.34
C LEU A 3 20.56 -27.99 1.92
N LEU A 4 19.53 -27.62 2.71
CA LEU A 4 18.70 -26.46 2.43
C LEU A 4 19.50 -25.15 2.37
N LEU A 5 20.48 -24.93 3.24
CA LEU A 5 21.29 -23.71 3.22
C LEU A 5 22.23 -23.64 2.02
N ASP A 6 22.68 -24.79 1.52
CA ASP A 6 23.46 -24.88 0.28
C ASP A 6 22.57 -24.59 -0.93
N GLU A 7 21.35 -25.14 -0.97
CA GLU A 7 20.35 -24.86 -2.03
C GLU A 7 19.94 -23.37 -2.04
N VAL A 8 19.72 -22.77 -0.88
CA VAL A 8 19.42 -21.31 -0.74
C VAL A 8 20.60 -20.48 -1.24
N ALA A 9 21.84 -20.86 -0.99
CA ALA A 9 23.01 -20.14 -1.49
C ALA A 9 23.10 -20.23 -3.03
N PHE A 10 22.81 -21.38 -3.60
CA PHE A 10 22.78 -21.57 -5.06
C PHE A 10 21.63 -20.81 -5.71
N ALA A 11 20.44 -20.85 -5.12
CA ALA A 11 19.29 -20.05 -5.56
C ALA A 11 19.57 -18.55 -5.54
N ALA A 12 20.23 -18.04 -4.50
CA ALA A 12 20.61 -16.64 -4.41
C ALA A 12 21.54 -16.23 -5.56
N ALA A 13 22.47 -17.08 -5.98
CA ALA A 13 23.34 -16.82 -7.14
C ALA A 13 22.52 -16.70 -8.43
N ARG A 14 21.57 -17.61 -8.67
CA ARG A 14 20.65 -17.57 -9.83
C ARG A 14 19.78 -16.31 -9.85
N LEU A 15 19.19 -15.97 -8.70
CA LEU A 15 18.38 -14.74 -8.59
C LEU A 15 19.22 -13.47 -8.83
N ALA A 16 20.49 -13.47 -8.43
CA ALA A 16 21.40 -12.36 -8.72
C ALA A 16 21.65 -12.23 -10.24
N GLU A 17 21.86 -13.35 -10.95
CA GLU A 17 22.00 -13.37 -12.42
C GLU A 17 20.74 -12.88 -13.13
N ALA A 18 19.55 -13.15 -12.57
CA ALA A 18 18.26 -12.63 -13.05
C ALA A 18 18.03 -11.14 -12.69
N GLY A 19 18.97 -10.48 -12.02
CA GLY A 19 18.90 -9.06 -11.66
C GLY A 19 17.96 -8.75 -10.49
N VAL A 20 17.66 -9.70 -9.62
CA VAL A 20 16.89 -9.47 -8.39
C VAL A 20 17.74 -8.65 -7.42
N GLU A 21 17.19 -7.57 -6.86
CA GLU A 21 17.94 -6.63 -6.01
C GLU A 21 18.43 -7.24 -4.68
N SER A 22 17.64 -8.13 -4.08
CA SER A 22 17.92 -8.74 -2.77
C SER A 22 17.94 -10.27 -2.85
N PRO A 23 18.78 -10.89 -3.71
CA PRO A 23 18.66 -12.28 -4.12
C PRO A 23 18.79 -13.27 -2.94
N ARG A 24 19.68 -12.99 -1.99
CA ARG A 24 19.85 -13.82 -0.81
C ARG A 24 18.66 -13.78 0.13
N SER A 25 18.12 -12.57 0.36
CA SER A 25 16.94 -12.37 1.18
C SER A 25 15.73 -13.07 0.57
N ASP A 26 15.53 -12.92 -0.75
CA ASP A 26 14.40 -13.50 -1.46
C ASP A 26 14.46 -15.03 -1.44
N ALA A 27 15.64 -15.63 -1.68
CA ALA A 27 15.82 -17.07 -1.60
C ALA A 27 15.54 -17.63 -0.18
N GLU A 28 15.96 -16.92 0.87
CA GLU A 28 15.69 -17.32 2.26
C GLU A 28 14.18 -17.19 2.60
N VAL A 29 13.51 -16.16 2.13
CA VAL A 29 12.05 -15.97 2.34
C VAL A 29 11.26 -17.05 1.63
N ILE A 30 11.60 -17.37 0.38
CA ILE A 30 10.97 -18.46 -0.38
C ILE A 30 11.20 -19.80 0.32
N ALA A 31 12.43 -20.09 0.76
CA ALA A 31 12.72 -21.30 1.48
C ALA A 31 11.89 -21.41 2.78
N ALA A 32 11.80 -20.35 3.54
CA ALA A 32 11.01 -20.30 4.77
C ALA A 32 9.52 -20.53 4.48
N HIS A 33 8.99 -19.91 3.44
CA HIS A 33 7.61 -20.09 2.99
C HIS A 33 7.30 -21.55 2.63
N VAL A 34 8.12 -22.15 1.78
CA VAL A 34 7.91 -23.53 1.30
C VAL A 34 7.98 -24.55 2.43
N HIS A 35 8.89 -24.34 3.40
CA HIS A 35 9.07 -25.26 4.53
C HIS A 35 8.18 -24.94 5.73
N GLY A 36 7.38 -23.85 5.69
CA GLY A 36 6.49 -23.48 6.78
C GLY A 36 7.23 -23.11 8.08
N VAL A 37 8.42 -22.53 7.97
CA VAL A 37 9.26 -22.11 9.10
C VAL A 37 9.54 -20.60 9.02
N ARG A 38 10.02 -20.01 10.11
CA ARG A 38 10.53 -18.64 10.08
C ARG A 38 11.88 -18.58 9.38
N ARG A 39 12.19 -17.47 8.72
CA ARG A 39 13.49 -17.28 8.05
C ARG A 39 14.69 -17.58 8.94
N GLY A 40 14.66 -17.19 10.22
CA GLY A 40 15.70 -17.48 11.21
C GLY A 40 15.82 -18.96 11.61
N GLU A 41 14.83 -19.79 11.26
CA GLU A 41 14.74 -21.20 11.61
C GLU A 41 15.16 -22.15 10.47
N LEU A 42 15.56 -21.62 9.32
CA LEU A 42 15.96 -22.42 8.15
C LEU A 42 17.06 -23.44 8.47
N HIS A 43 17.98 -23.10 9.37
CA HIS A 43 19.05 -23.99 9.82
C HIS A 43 18.57 -25.21 10.62
N LEU A 44 17.31 -25.20 11.08
CA LEU A 44 16.68 -26.30 11.82
C LEU A 44 15.96 -27.29 10.90
N VAL A 45 15.77 -26.96 9.60
CA VAL A 45 15.14 -27.85 8.64
C VAL A 45 16.09 -29.01 8.34
N PRO A 46 15.70 -30.27 8.61
CA PRO A 46 16.56 -31.42 8.36
C PRO A 46 16.64 -31.71 6.87
N ASP A 47 17.79 -32.20 6.40
CA ASP A 47 18.06 -32.49 4.97
C ASP A 47 16.98 -33.38 4.31
N ARG A 48 16.46 -34.35 5.06
CA ARG A 48 15.38 -35.26 4.60
C ARG A 48 14.01 -34.56 4.37
N ALA A 49 13.87 -33.34 4.88
CA ALA A 49 12.64 -32.54 4.76
C ALA A 49 12.74 -31.47 3.67
N PHE A 50 13.78 -31.51 2.84
CA PHE A 50 13.88 -30.60 1.69
C PHE A 50 12.70 -30.80 0.75
N ASP A 51 12.00 -29.71 0.46
CA ASP A 51 10.85 -29.70 -0.44
C ASP A 51 11.25 -29.16 -1.81
N PRO A 52 11.14 -29.98 -2.88
CA PRO A 52 11.54 -29.57 -4.23
C PRO A 52 10.70 -28.41 -4.80
N ARG A 53 9.51 -28.13 -4.25
CA ARG A 53 8.72 -26.93 -4.62
C ARG A 53 9.49 -25.63 -4.45
N PHE A 54 10.52 -25.64 -3.61
CA PHE A 54 11.43 -24.51 -3.49
C PHE A 54 11.96 -24.02 -4.84
N TRP A 55 12.34 -24.94 -5.72
CA TRP A 55 12.87 -24.60 -7.03
C TRP A 55 11.81 -24.08 -8.01
N ASP A 56 10.56 -24.53 -7.88
CA ASP A 56 9.45 -23.99 -8.65
C ASP A 56 9.21 -22.52 -8.30
N GLU A 57 9.24 -22.18 -7.00
CA GLU A 57 9.07 -20.80 -6.53
C GLU A 57 10.29 -19.91 -6.87
N ILE A 58 11.51 -20.47 -6.84
CA ILE A 58 12.71 -19.75 -7.30
C ILE A 58 12.60 -19.44 -8.79
N ALA A 59 12.11 -20.37 -9.64
CA ALA A 59 11.92 -20.10 -11.06
C ALA A 59 10.91 -18.97 -11.34
N ARG A 60 9.85 -18.87 -10.55
CA ARG A 60 8.90 -17.75 -10.59
C ARG A 60 9.62 -16.42 -10.26
N ARG A 61 10.45 -16.41 -9.22
CA ARG A 61 11.21 -15.22 -8.83
C ARG A 61 12.27 -14.82 -9.85
N GLU A 62 12.91 -15.78 -10.52
CA GLU A 62 13.80 -15.53 -11.66
C GLU A 62 13.07 -14.89 -12.84
N ALA A 63 11.80 -15.27 -13.07
CA ALA A 63 10.91 -14.60 -14.02
C ALA A 63 10.43 -13.22 -13.54
N ARG A 64 11.02 -12.68 -12.44
CA ARG A 64 10.72 -11.37 -11.86
C ARG A 64 9.32 -11.25 -11.25
N GLU A 65 8.62 -12.37 -10.99
CA GLU A 65 7.38 -12.31 -10.21
C GLU A 65 7.66 -11.74 -8.81
N PRO A 66 6.85 -10.78 -8.31
CA PRO A 66 7.05 -10.20 -6.98
C PRO A 66 7.12 -11.28 -5.89
N LEU A 67 8.09 -11.15 -4.98
CA LEU A 67 8.24 -12.08 -3.87
C LEU A 67 6.94 -12.26 -3.08
N GLN A 68 6.20 -11.17 -2.89
CA GLN A 68 4.93 -11.16 -2.15
C GLN A 68 3.82 -11.91 -2.88
N HIS A 69 3.84 -11.95 -4.22
CA HIS A 69 2.90 -12.78 -5.00
C HIS A 69 3.25 -14.28 -4.89
N ILE A 70 4.54 -14.61 -4.79
CA ILE A 70 5.01 -15.98 -4.60
C ILE A 70 4.62 -16.50 -3.22
N THR A 71 4.86 -15.71 -2.18
CA THR A 71 4.55 -16.10 -0.79
C THR A 71 3.08 -15.90 -0.42
N GLY A 72 2.34 -15.10 -1.21
CA GLY A 72 0.95 -14.74 -0.94
C GLY A 72 0.75 -13.74 0.20
N LEU A 73 1.83 -13.25 0.82
CA LEU A 73 1.79 -12.40 2.02
C LEU A 73 2.71 -11.19 1.90
N THR A 74 2.30 -10.10 2.52
CA THR A 74 3.13 -8.92 2.76
C THR A 74 2.82 -8.31 4.12
N HIS A 75 3.72 -7.47 4.62
CA HIS A 75 3.51 -6.69 5.82
C HIS A 75 3.41 -5.22 5.48
N PHE A 76 2.53 -4.52 6.16
CA PHE A 76 2.40 -3.08 6.10
C PHE A 76 2.16 -2.55 7.51
N ARG A 77 3.11 -1.81 8.06
CA ARG A 77 3.14 -1.42 9.47
C ARG A 77 3.02 -2.64 10.40
N TYR A 78 1.93 -2.73 11.15
CA TYR A 78 1.64 -3.86 12.06
C TYR A 78 0.63 -4.86 11.47
N THR A 79 0.25 -4.68 10.22
CA THR A 79 -0.77 -5.49 9.55
C THR A 79 -0.11 -6.51 8.62
N GLU A 80 -0.50 -7.78 8.72
CA GLU A 80 -0.17 -8.81 7.74
C GLU A 80 -1.30 -8.91 6.71
N LEU A 81 -0.96 -8.82 5.43
CA LEU A 81 -1.91 -8.75 4.32
C LEU A 81 -1.67 -9.89 3.33
N GLU A 82 -2.76 -10.49 2.86
CA GLU A 82 -2.74 -11.34 1.68
C GLU A 82 -2.66 -10.48 0.42
N VAL A 83 -1.80 -10.88 -0.51
CA VAL A 83 -1.64 -10.23 -1.81
C VAL A 83 -1.39 -11.29 -2.90
N GLY A 84 -1.64 -10.92 -4.15
CA GLY A 84 -1.41 -11.77 -5.29
C GLY A 84 -1.81 -11.07 -6.59
N PRO A 85 -1.96 -11.78 -7.71
CA PRO A 85 -2.31 -11.19 -8.99
C PRO A 85 -3.56 -10.31 -8.92
N GLY A 86 -3.48 -9.12 -9.54
CA GLY A 86 -4.59 -8.18 -9.61
C GLY A 86 -4.69 -7.18 -8.45
N VAL A 87 -3.69 -7.15 -7.56
CA VAL A 87 -3.59 -6.09 -6.54
C VAL A 87 -2.16 -5.54 -6.47
N PHE A 88 -2.04 -4.25 -6.26
CA PHE A 88 -0.77 -3.58 -6.02
C PHE A 88 -0.18 -4.03 -4.67
N VAL A 89 1.10 -4.41 -4.67
CA VAL A 89 1.81 -4.77 -3.44
C VAL A 89 2.14 -3.49 -2.65
N PRO A 90 1.66 -3.34 -1.40
CA PRO A 90 1.97 -2.17 -0.57
C PRO A 90 3.47 -1.90 -0.47
N ARG A 91 3.87 -0.63 -0.54
CA ARG A 91 5.27 -0.20 -0.51
C ARG A 91 5.63 0.42 0.85
N PRO A 92 6.88 0.23 1.31
CA PRO A 92 7.34 0.80 2.59
C PRO A 92 7.26 2.32 2.66
N GLU A 93 7.38 3.02 1.53
CA GLU A 93 7.27 4.47 1.45
C GLU A 93 5.89 4.98 1.88
N THR A 94 4.84 4.23 1.56
CA THR A 94 3.45 4.54 1.93
C THR A 94 3.22 4.48 3.44
N GLU A 95 4.02 3.69 4.17
CA GLU A 95 3.94 3.63 5.64
C GLU A 95 4.23 4.96 6.31
N VAL A 96 5.06 5.82 5.69
CA VAL A 96 5.40 7.15 6.24
C VAL A 96 4.18 8.07 6.18
N MET A 97 3.46 8.09 5.06
CA MET A 97 2.21 8.84 4.91
C MET A 97 1.13 8.31 5.87
N THR A 98 1.00 7.00 5.96
CA THR A 98 0.04 6.36 6.86
C THR A 98 0.36 6.66 8.33
N GLY A 99 1.65 6.65 8.72
CA GLY A 99 2.10 7.05 10.05
C GLY A 99 1.73 8.49 10.38
N TRP A 100 1.98 9.43 9.46
CA TRP A 100 1.53 10.81 9.61
C TRP A 100 0.01 10.91 9.83
N ALA A 101 -0.78 10.17 9.07
CA ALA A 101 -2.23 10.15 9.20
C ALA A 101 -2.68 9.63 10.58
N ILE A 102 -2.08 8.55 11.07
CA ILE A 102 -2.35 7.97 12.39
C ILE A 102 -2.01 8.96 13.50
N ASP A 103 -0.86 9.63 13.42
CA ASP A 103 -0.47 10.66 14.39
C ASP A 103 -1.51 11.78 14.43
N LYS A 104 -1.93 12.30 13.26
CA LYS A 104 -2.94 13.36 13.19
C LYS A 104 -4.30 12.92 13.71
N LEU A 105 -4.76 11.73 13.36
CA LEU A 105 -6.01 11.17 13.90
C LEU A 105 -5.94 11.00 15.42
N THR A 106 -4.79 10.61 15.95
CA THR A 106 -4.60 10.44 17.40
C THR A 106 -4.63 11.77 18.13
N GLU A 107 -4.04 12.82 17.53
CA GLU A 107 -4.03 14.20 18.06
C GLU A 107 -5.41 14.89 17.98
N MET A 108 -6.31 14.45 17.09
CA MET A 108 -7.63 15.06 16.91
C MET A 108 -8.52 14.83 18.13
N ASP A 109 -9.17 15.92 18.59
CA ASP A 109 -10.24 15.86 19.61
C ASP A 109 -11.60 15.53 18.96
N VAL A 110 -11.69 14.33 18.36
CA VAL A 110 -12.89 13.79 17.72
C VAL A 110 -13.10 12.36 18.24
N ALA A 111 -14.27 12.06 18.75
CA ALA A 111 -14.54 10.76 19.37
C ALA A 111 -14.42 9.59 18.38
N ASP A 112 -15.04 9.71 17.22
CA ASP A 112 -15.05 8.70 16.15
C ASP A 112 -14.69 9.38 14.82
N PRO A 113 -13.38 9.59 14.53
CA PRO A 113 -12.98 10.25 13.30
C PRO A 113 -13.32 9.42 12.07
N VAL A 114 -13.86 10.09 11.05
CA VAL A 114 -14.23 9.51 9.76
C VAL A 114 -13.08 9.68 8.79
N VAL A 115 -12.60 8.56 8.26
CA VAL A 115 -11.48 8.49 7.31
C VAL A 115 -11.95 7.90 5.99
N VAL A 116 -11.51 8.47 4.88
CA VAL A 116 -11.75 7.90 3.54
C VAL A 116 -10.39 7.58 2.89
N ASP A 117 -10.16 6.30 2.59
CA ASP A 117 -9.01 5.79 1.83
C ASP A 117 -9.45 5.58 0.38
N LEU A 118 -8.99 6.45 -0.53
CA LEU A 118 -9.37 6.44 -1.94
C LEU A 118 -8.36 5.62 -2.76
N GLY A 119 -8.83 4.52 -3.37
CA GLY A 119 -7.99 3.55 -4.06
C GLY A 119 -7.29 2.63 -3.06
N THR A 120 -8.05 1.98 -2.19
CA THR A 120 -7.51 1.22 -1.05
C THR A 120 -6.67 -0.01 -1.44
N GLY A 121 -6.82 -0.52 -2.68
CA GLY A 121 -6.07 -1.67 -3.18
C GLY A 121 -6.26 -2.92 -2.32
N SER A 122 -5.20 -3.38 -1.67
CA SER A 122 -5.24 -4.50 -0.72
C SER A 122 -5.89 -4.17 0.63
N GLY A 123 -6.23 -2.91 0.88
CA GLY A 123 -6.73 -2.43 2.18
C GLY A 123 -5.61 -2.01 3.15
N ALA A 124 -4.38 -1.87 2.70
CA ALA A 124 -3.21 -1.66 3.57
C ALA A 124 -3.33 -0.41 4.44
N ILE A 125 -3.63 0.75 3.85
CA ILE A 125 -3.78 2.02 4.56
C ILE A 125 -4.98 1.96 5.50
N ALA A 126 -6.14 1.55 4.97
CA ALA A 126 -7.38 1.47 5.72
C ALA A 126 -7.27 0.58 6.97
N LEU A 127 -6.67 -0.60 6.82
CA LEU A 127 -6.50 -1.56 7.91
C LEU A 127 -5.46 -1.10 8.94
N ALA A 128 -4.35 -0.51 8.50
CA ALA A 128 -3.36 0.06 9.42
C ALA A 128 -3.98 1.17 10.28
N ILE A 129 -4.77 2.07 9.68
CA ILE A 129 -5.48 3.12 10.43
C ILE A 129 -6.48 2.51 11.41
N ALA A 130 -7.31 1.55 10.99
CA ALA A 130 -8.28 0.91 11.87
C ALA A 130 -7.62 0.16 13.03
N GLN A 131 -6.45 -0.42 12.82
CA GLN A 131 -5.72 -1.16 13.84
C GLN A 131 -5.05 -0.22 14.86
N GLU A 132 -4.45 0.87 14.40
CA GLU A 132 -3.66 1.77 15.25
C GLU A 132 -4.50 2.92 15.84
N VAL A 133 -5.67 3.22 15.24
CA VAL A 133 -6.64 4.20 15.74
C VAL A 133 -8.02 3.52 15.92
N PRO A 134 -8.22 2.74 16.99
CA PRO A 134 -9.42 1.87 17.14
C PRO A 134 -10.76 2.62 17.12
N ARG A 135 -10.76 3.93 17.38
CA ARG A 135 -11.94 4.81 17.31
C ARG A 135 -12.27 5.28 15.89
N ALA A 136 -11.33 5.17 14.93
CA ALA A 136 -11.58 5.62 13.58
C ALA A 136 -12.58 4.72 12.84
N GLN A 137 -13.46 5.36 12.06
CA GLN A 137 -14.27 4.68 11.06
C GLN A 137 -13.67 4.92 9.67
N VAL A 138 -13.25 3.86 9.00
CA VAL A 138 -12.53 3.96 7.74
C VAL A 138 -13.40 3.46 6.59
N HIS A 139 -13.69 4.35 5.66
CA HIS A 139 -14.36 4.05 4.40
C HIS A 139 -13.29 3.80 3.33
N ALA A 140 -13.12 2.55 2.92
CA ALA A 140 -12.15 2.11 1.94
C ALA A 140 -12.80 1.98 0.56
N VAL A 141 -12.38 2.83 -0.38
CA VAL A 141 -12.95 2.93 -1.73
C VAL A 141 -12.06 2.21 -2.74
N GLU A 142 -12.63 1.26 -3.51
CA GLU A 142 -11.92 0.52 -4.54
C GLU A 142 -12.84 0.15 -5.69
N ALA A 143 -12.54 0.65 -6.88
CA ALA A 143 -13.32 0.38 -8.08
C ALA A 143 -13.00 -1.00 -8.68
N ASP A 144 -11.73 -1.41 -8.65
CA ASP A 144 -11.30 -2.67 -9.25
C ASP A 144 -11.83 -3.88 -8.43
N PRO A 145 -12.57 -4.80 -9.05
CA PRO A 145 -13.16 -5.93 -8.35
C PRO A 145 -12.12 -6.95 -7.85
N LEU A 146 -10.96 -7.10 -8.50
CA LEU A 146 -9.90 -8.00 -8.07
C LEU A 146 -9.19 -7.44 -6.84
N ALA A 147 -8.74 -6.17 -6.90
CA ALA A 147 -8.15 -5.49 -5.76
C ALA A 147 -9.10 -5.47 -4.57
N ARG A 148 -10.39 -5.15 -4.79
CA ARG A 148 -11.41 -5.18 -3.74
C ARG A 148 -11.61 -6.58 -3.14
N SER A 149 -11.45 -7.65 -3.91
CA SER A 149 -11.52 -9.01 -3.38
C SER A 149 -10.39 -9.30 -2.38
N TRP A 150 -9.18 -8.77 -2.63
CA TRP A 150 -8.06 -8.84 -1.69
C TRP A 150 -8.33 -8.00 -0.44
N ALA A 151 -8.78 -6.76 -0.59
CA ALA A 151 -9.16 -5.93 0.55
C ALA A 151 -10.19 -6.63 1.44
N LYS A 152 -11.21 -7.26 0.86
CA LYS A 152 -12.23 -8.00 1.61
C LYS A 152 -11.64 -9.16 2.41
N ARG A 153 -10.72 -9.95 1.84
CA ARG A 153 -10.02 -11.02 2.57
C ARG A 153 -9.23 -10.45 3.73
N ASN A 154 -8.49 -9.37 3.49
CA ASN A 154 -7.65 -8.72 4.48
C ASN A 154 -8.47 -8.10 5.62
N VAL A 155 -9.65 -7.55 5.35
CA VAL A 155 -10.57 -7.06 6.40
C VAL A 155 -11.00 -8.21 7.33
N VAL A 156 -11.36 -9.35 6.76
CA VAL A 156 -11.73 -10.54 7.57
C VAL A 156 -10.54 -11.03 8.37
N ARG A 157 -9.40 -11.25 7.71
CA ARG A 157 -8.16 -11.72 8.32
C ARG A 157 -7.68 -10.79 9.46
N CYS A 158 -7.72 -9.47 9.25
CA CYS A 158 -7.33 -8.51 10.27
C CYS A 158 -8.20 -8.62 11.52
N ALA A 159 -9.49 -8.79 11.37
CA ALA A 159 -10.42 -8.96 12.49
C ALA A 159 -10.15 -10.22 13.33
N ASP A 160 -9.57 -11.27 12.74
CA ASP A 160 -9.22 -12.51 13.47
C ASP A 160 -8.12 -12.30 14.51
N TYR A 161 -7.09 -11.49 14.20
CA TYR A 161 -5.97 -11.21 15.11
C TYR A 161 -6.04 -9.85 15.80
N ALA A 162 -6.82 -8.92 15.26
CA ALA A 162 -7.08 -7.59 15.83
C ALA A 162 -8.61 -7.34 15.91
N PRO A 163 -9.35 -8.00 16.83
CA PRO A 163 -10.84 -7.99 16.86
C PRO A 163 -11.48 -6.61 16.96
N HIS A 164 -10.74 -5.61 17.47
CA HIS A 164 -11.22 -4.22 17.54
C HIS A 164 -11.38 -3.55 16.17
N THR A 165 -10.80 -4.12 15.10
CA THR A 165 -10.96 -3.62 13.72
C THR A 165 -12.27 -4.09 13.08
N ALA A 166 -12.94 -5.08 13.68
CA ALA A 166 -14.20 -5.61 13.16
C ALA A 166 -15.26 -4.51 13.03
N GLY A 167 -15.77 -4.33 11.80
CA GLY A 167 -16.77 -3.30 11.50
C GLY A 167 -16.20 -1.85 11.42
N ARG A 168 -14.90 -1.65 11.59
CA ARG A 168 -14.26 -0.33 11.47
C ARG A 168 -13.86 0.02 10.05
N VAL A 169 -13.66 -0.97 9.18
CA VAL A 169 -13.37 -0.76 7.75
C VAL A 169 -14.58 -1.15 6.92
N ILE A 170 -15.13 -0.20 6.17
CA ILE A 170 -16.28 -0.35 5.28
C ILE A 170 -15.78 -0.24 3.84
N LEU A 171 -15.90 -1.34 3.07
CA LEU A 171 -15.49 -1.38 1.66
C LEU A 171 -16.59 -0.87 0.74
N HIS A 172 -16.23 0.04 -0.18
CA HIS A 172 -17.10 0.62 -1.18
C HIS A 172 -16.63 0.28 -2.59
N ALA A 173 -17.56 -0.24 -3.41
CA ALA A 173 -17.32 -0.65 -4.80
C ALA A 173 -17.63 0.51 -5.77
N VAL A 174 -16.91 1.63 -5.65
CA VAL A 174 -17.13 2.84 -6.44
C VAL A 174 -15.81 3.46 -6.89
N ASP A 175 -15.86 4.26 -7.95
CA ASP A 175 -14.74 5.11 -8.35
C ASP A 175 -14.61 6.31 -7.40
N PHE A 176 -13.38 6.80 -7.19
CA PHE A 176 -13.17 7.90 -6.26
C PHE A 176 -13.79 9.22 -6.71
N ALA A 177 -14.05 9.46 -8.00
CA ALA A 177 -14.69 10.66 -8.48
C ALA A 177 -16.11 10.85 -7.94
N GLY A 178 -16.86 9.76 -7.78
CA GLY A 178 -18.24 9.75 -7.27
C GLY A 178 -18.39 9.18 -5.88
N ALA A 179 -17.28 8.98 -5.15
CA ALA A 179 -17.29 8.28 -3.87
C ALA A 179 -18.12 9.02 -2.80
N LEU A 180 -18.97 8.28 -2.10
CA LEU A 180 -19.54 8.59 -0.79
C LEU A 180 -20.22 9.97 -0.70
N PRO A 181 -21.18 10.32 -1.57
CA PRO A 181 -21.85 11.62 -1.51
C PRO A 181 -22.59 11.84 -0.17
N GLU A 182 -22.95 10.79 0.53
CA GLU A 182 -23.54 10.82 1.87
C GLU A 182 -22.58 11.33 2.96
N LEU A 183 -21.28 11.37 2.69
CA LEU A 183 -20.24 11.87 3.60
C LEU A 183 -19.74 13.27 3.23
N ASP A 184 -20.41 13.98 2.31
CA ASP A 184 -20.04 15.35 1.92
C ASP A 184 -19.95 16.28 3.14
N GLY A 185 -18.79 16.90 3.34
CA GLY A 185 -18.54 17.81 4.42
C GLY A 185 -18.45 17.17 5.82
N ALA A 186 -18.33 15.84 5.91
CA ALA A 186 -18.33 15.11 7.18
C ALA A 186 -17.02 14.37 7.49
N VAL A 187 -16.08 14.29 6.53
CA VAL A 187 -14.85 13.50 6.64
C VAL A 187 -13.75 14.29 7.35
N ASP A 188 -13.06 13.64 8.28
CA ASP A 188 -11.93 14.22 9.04
C ASP A 188 -10.61 14.11 8.27
N LEU A 189 -10.40 12.97 7.57
CA LEU A 189 -9.19 12.71 6.79
C LEU A 189 -9.53 11.98 5.48
N VAL A 190 -9.04 12.51 4.36
CA VAL A 190 -8.94 11.79 3.08
C VAL A 190 -7.49 11.41 2.87
N ILE A 191 -7.23 10.13 2.58
CA ILE A 191 -5.89 9.60 2.30
C ILE A 191 -5.92 8.79 1.01
N SER A 192 -4.82 8.82 0.23
CA SER A 192 -4.73 8.04 -1.00
C SER A 192 -3.28 7.79 -1.40
N ASN A 193 -3.02 6.58 -1.87
CA ASN A 193 -1.88 6.27 -2.73
C ASN A 193 -2.41 5.96 -4.14
N PRO A 194 -2.62 6.97 -5.00
CA PRO A 194 -3.22 6.81 -6.32
C PRO A 194 -2.21 6.33 -7.37
N PRO A 195 -2.66 5.88 -8.55
CA PRO A 195 -1.79 5.73 -9.70
C PRO A 195 -1.20 7.10 -10.09
N TYR A 196 0.14 7.22 -10.02
CA TYR A 196 0.86 8.48 -10.28
C TYR A 196 1.98 8.34 -11.31
N ILE A 197 2.20 7.16 -11.89
CA ILE A 197 3.27 6.96 -12.87
C ILE A 197 2.83 7.52 -14.22
N PRO A 198 3.62 8.42 -14.86
CA PRO A 198 3.34 8.88 -16.21
C PRO A 198 3.34 7.73 -17.22
N VAL A 199 2.39 7.73 -18.14
CA VAL A 199 2.31 6.72 -19.20
C VAL A 199 3.61 6.72 -20.02
N GLY A 200 4.22 5.54 -20.18
CA GLY A 200 5.48 5.36 -20.90
C GLY A 200 6.74 5.55 -20.07
N ALA A 201 6.62 5.85 -18.78
CA ALA A 201 7.77 5.86 -17.89
C ALA A 201 8.33 4.44 -17.70
N ALA A 202 9.67 4.34 -17.60
CA ALA A 202 10.32 3.07 -17.30
C ALA A 202 10.10 2.67 -15.84
N VAL A 203 9.64 1.45 -15.63
CA VAL A 203 9.46 0.84 -14.31
C VAL A 203 10.16 -0.53 -14.25
N PRO A 204 10.51 -1.05 -13.07
CA PRO A 204 11.07 -2.38 -12.94
C PRO A 204 10.15 -3.47 -13.53
N PRO A 205 10.70 -4.61 -14.00
CA PRO A 205 9.90 -5.70 -14.56
C PRO A 205 8.81 -6.21 -13.63
N GLU A 206 9.08 -6.31 -12.33
CA GLU A 206 8.11 -6.69 -11.30
C GLU A 206 6.86 -5.81 -11.31
N VAL A 207 7.05 -4.51 -11.56
CA VAL A 207 5.97 -3.52 -11.61
C VAL A 207 5.27 -3.58 -12.98
N ALA A 208 6.06 -3.60 -14.08
CA ALA A 208 5.51 -3.55 -15.43
C ALA A 208 4.63 -4.75 -15.78
N GLU A 209 5.01 -5.95 -15.31
CA GLU A 209 4.42 -7.21 -15.73
C GLU A 209 3.39 -7.76 -14.73
N TYR A 210 3.50 -7.40 -13.46
CA TYR A 210 2.70 -8.03 -12.40
C TYR A 210 1.77 -7.08 -11.64
N ASP A 211 2.10 -5.79 -11.52
CA ASP A 211 1.18 -4.84 -10.88
C ASP A 211 0.06 -4.45 -11.86
N PRO A 212 -1.19 -4.28 -11.39
CA PRO A 212 -2.31 -3.91 -12.26
C PRO A 212 -2.12 -2.52 -12.87
N ALA A 213 -2.31 -2.39 -14.18
CA ALA A 213 -2.12 -1.14 -14.92
C ALA A 213 -2.93 0.04 -14.33
N GLY A 214 -4.14 -0.24 -13.81
CA GLY A 214 -4.99 0.77 -13.16
C GLY A 214 -4.44 1.31 -11.85
N ALA A 215 -3.50 0.59 -11.20
CA ALA A 215 -2.83 1.04 -9.99
C ALA A 215 -1.50 1.79 -10.27
N LEU A 216 -1.05 1.84 -11.52
CA LEU A 216 0.24 2.42 -11.90
C LEU A 216 0.10 3.75 -12.65
N TRP A 217 -0.68 3.76 -13.73
CA TRP A 217 -0.63 4.83 -14.72
C TRP A 217 -1.59 5.96 -14.40
N GLY A 218 -1.04 7.13 -14.07
CA GLY A 218 -1.78 8.36 -13.73
C GLY A 218 -1.96 9.33 -14.89
N GLY A 219 -1.94 8.86 -16.15
CA GLY A 219 -2.05 9.71 -17.33
C GLY A 219 -0.71 10.22 -17.85
N THR A 220 -0.73 11.22 -18.72
CA THR A 220 0.46 11.73 -19.43
C THR A 220 1.50 12.32 -18.48
N ASP A 221 1.07 13.06 -17.45
CA ASP A 221 1.94 13.67 -16.44
C ASP A 221 1.90 12.93 -15.09
N GLY A 222 1.07 11.87 -15.00
CA GLY A 222 0.89 11.08 -13.79
C GLY A 222 0.01 11.74 -12.72
N LEU A 223 -0.74 12.81 -13.06
CA LEU A 223 -1.51 13.57 -12.08
C LEU A 223 -3.03 13.46 -12.25
N ASP A 224 -3.52 12.66 -13.21
CA ASP A 224 -4.96 12.60 -13.48
C ASP A 224 -5.76 12.14 -12.26
N ALA A 225 -5.33 11.06 -11.61
CA ALA A 225 -5.96 10.58 -10.38
C ALA A 225 -5.85 11.59 -9.24
N ILE A 226 -4.72 12.26 -9.10
CA ILE A 226 -4.48 13.26 -8.03
C ILE A 226 -5.43 14.45 -8.18
N ARG A 227 -5.71 14.91 -9.40
CA ARG A 227 -6.69 15.98 -9.66
C ARG A 227 -8.11 15.58 -9.27
N VAL A 228 -8.49 14.34 -9.57
CA VAL A 228 -9.79 13.79 -9.17
C VAL A 228 -9.91 13.67 -7.65
N ILE A 229 -8.84 13.19 -7.00
CA ILE A 229 -8.77 13.06 -5.54
C ILE A 229 -8.86 14.42 -4.87
N GLU A 230 -8.18 15.45 -5.41
CA GLU A 230 -8.29 16.82 -4.89
C GLU A 230 -9.76 17.28 -4.87
N ALA A 231 -10.45 17.18 -6.01
CA ALA A 231 -11.84 17.58 -6.11
C ALA A 231 -12.77 16.80 -5.17
N THR A 232 -12.51 15.48 -5.03
CA THR A 232 -13.27 14.60 -4.15
C THR A 232 -12.99 14.92 -2.68
N ALA A 233 -11.73 15.14 -2.29
CA ALA A 233 -11.35 15.51 -0.94
C ALA A 233 -11.98 16.85 -0.52
N ARG A 234 -11.97 17.84 -1.40
CA ARG A 234 -12.63 19.15 -1.19
C ARG A 234 -14.12 19.02 -0.90
N ARG A 235 -14.77 18.06 -1.51
CA ARG A 235 -16.21 17.79 -1.32
C ARG A 235 -16.46 17.05 0.01
N LEU A 236 -15.67 16.02 0.28
CA LEU A 236 -15.84 15.13 1.44
C LEU A 236 -15.44 15.77 2.76
N LEU A 237 -14.35 16.54 2.77
CA LEU A 237 -13.78 17.05 4.01
C LEU A 237 -14.67 18.09 4.67
N ARG A 238 -14.82 17.95 6.00
CA ARG A 238 -15.38 19.02 6.83
C ARG A 238 -14.40 20.19 6.91
N PRO A 239 -14.85 21.40 7.31
CA PRO A 239 -13.93 22.47 7.68
C PRO A 239 -12.92 22.03 8.74
N GLY A 240 -11.62 22.23 8.46
CA GLY A 240 -10.51 21.76 9.29
C GLY A 240 -10.05 20.31 9.01
N GLY A 241 -10.76 19.57 8.15
CA GLY A 241 -10.36 18.23 7.73
C GLY A 241 -9.06 18.22 6.93
N LEU A 242 -8.38 17.08 6.92
CA LEU A 242 -7.05 16.89 6.35
C LEU A 242 -7.07 16.01 5.10
N VAL A 243 -6.12 16.26 4.20
CA VAL A 243 -5.84 15.37 3.06
C VAL A 243 -4.38 14.95 3.07
N ALA A 244 -4.09 13.70 2.66
CA ALA A 244 -2.76 13.18 2.41
C ALA A 244 -2.76 12.38 1.10
N VAL A 245 -1.88 12.72 0.15
CA VAL A 245 -1.82 12.07 -1.17
C VAL A 245 -0.37 11.76 -1.52
N GLU A 246 -0.12 10.47 -1.81
CA GLU A 246 1.18 10.01 -2.29
C GLU A 246 1.42 10.41 -3.75
N HIS A 247 2.70 10.60 -4.11
CA HIS A 247 3.12 10.96 -5.46
C HIS A 247 4.56 10.50 -5.76
N GLY A 248 4.94 10.47 -7.01
CA GLY A 248 6.33 10.24 -7.42
C GLY A 248 7.23 11.42 -7.05
N ALA A 249 8.49 11.14 -6.67
CA ALA A 249 9.41 12.17 -6.19
C ALA A 249 9.55 13.39 -7.12
N PRO A 250 9.60 13.27 -8.46
CA PRO A 250 9.67 14.43 -9.36
C PRO A 250 8.38 15.28 -9.39
N GLN A 251 7.25 14.74 -8.92
CA GLN A 251 5.94 15.38 -8.99
C GLN A 251 5.64 16.30 -7.80
N GLY A 252 6.48 16.27 -6.75
CA GLY A 252 6.29 17.04 -5.53
C GLY A 252 5.85 18.49 -5.73
N PRO A 253 6.55 19.30 -6.56
CA PRO A 253 6.12 20.68 -6.82
C PRO A 253 4.74 20.80 -7.47
N ALA A 254 4.41 19.94 -8.42
CA ALA A 254 3.11 19.98 -9.13
C ALA A 254 1.96 19.57 -8.21
N VAL A 255 2.17 18.52 -7.39
CA VAL A 255 1.16 18.09 -6.41
C VAL A 255 1.00 19.12 -5.30
N TYR A 256 2.10 19.72 -4.84
CA TYR A 256 2.02 20.86 -3.89
C TYR A 256 1.11 21.98 -4.43
N TRP A 257 1.27 22.38 -5.71
CA TRP A 257 0.44 23.41 -6.34
C TRP A 257 -1.03 23.01 -6.48
N THR A 258 -1.33 21.72 -6.64
CA THR A 258 -2.70 21.21 -6.67
C THR A 258 -3.43 21.46 -5.34
N PHE A 259 -2.70 21.42 -4.22
CA PHE A 259 -3.22 21.63 -2.87
C PHE A 259 -2.76 22.97 -2.28
N ALA A 260 -2.36 23.95 -3.09
CA ALA A 260 -1.86 25.23 -2.62
C ALA A 260 -2.95 26.15 -2.06
N GLU A 261 -2.52 27.18 -1.33
CA GLU A 261 -3.43 28.18 -0.76
C GLU A 261 -4.19 28.95 -1.85
N GLU A 262 -3.56 29.20 -2.99
CA GLU A 262 -4.18 29.82 -4.17
C GLU A 262 -5.35 28.97 -4.72
N GLN A 263 -5.36 27.68 -4.43
CA GLN A 263 -6.46 26.77 -4.75
C GLN A 263 -7.48 26.66 -3.60
N GLY A 264 -7.32 27.42 -2.52
CA GLY A 264 -8.22 27.43 -1.37
C GLY A 264 -7.93 26.40 -0.29
N TRP A 265 -6.78 25.77 -0.31
CA TRP A 265 -6.30 24.90 0.75
C TRP A 265 -5.49 25.71 1.78
N ALA A 266 -5.15 25.12 2.92
CA ALA A 266 -4.31 25.72 3.94
C ALA A 266 -3.27 24.71 4.44
N ASP A 267 -2.20 25.23 5.04
CA ASP A 267 -1.14 24.43 5.70
C ASP A 267 -0.50 23.36 4.80
N THR A 268 -0.44 23.61 3.51
CA THR A 268 0.08 22.63 2.52
C THR A 268 1.56 22.37 2.74
N ARG A 269 1.91 21.09 2.78
CA ARG A 269 3.29 20.64 2.99
C ARG A 269 3.61 19.46 2.08
N ASN A 270 4.82 19.44 1.51
CA ASN A 270 5.39 18.30 0.85
C ASN A 270 6.31 17.55 1.82
N HIS A 271 6.10 16.24 1.95
CA HIS A 271 6.81 15.39 2.89
C HIS A 271 7.73 14.41 2.17
N LYS A 272 8.80 14.02 2.85
CA LYS A 272 9.80 13.08 2.33
C LYS A 272 9.61 11.69 2.95
N ASP A 273 9.95 10.66 2.16
CA ASP A 273 10.13 9.31 2.67
C ASP A 273 11.42 9.16 3.51
N LEU A 274 11.65 7.95 4.04
CA LEU A 274 12.84 7.64 4.82
C LEU A 274 14.15 7.76 4.01
N ALA A 275 14.06 7.65 2.67
CA ALA A 275 15.18 7.89 1.75
C ALA A 275 15.35 9.39 1.40
N ARG A 276 14.59 10.30 2.06
CA ARG A 276 14.59 11.75 1.86
C ARG A 276 14.16 12.21 0.47
N ARG A 277 13.40 11.39 -0.27
CA ARG A 277 12.76 11.75 -1.53
C ARG A 277 11.36 12.30 -1.24
N ASP A 278 10.93 13.31 -1.99
CA ASP A 278 9.57 13.83 -1.92
C ASP A 278 8.58 12.68 -2.19
N ARG A 279 7.56 12.51 -1.32
CA ARG A 279 6.73 11.32 -1.35
C ARG A 279 5.25 11.57 -1.23
N PHE A 280 4.81 12.52 -0.40
CA PHE A 280 3.39 12.81 -0.26
C PHE A 280 3.17 14.26 0.11
N VAL A 281 2.02 14.80 -0.31
CA VAL A 281 1.55 16.13 0.06
C VAL A 281 0.42 15.99 1.08
N THR A 282 0.41 16.90 2.04
CA THR A 282 -0.70 17.10 2.99
C THR A 282 -1.21 18.51 2.92
N ALA A 283 -2.52 18.67 3.14
CA ALA A 283 -3.14 19.99 3.25
C ALA A 283 -4.35 19.94 4.20
N ARG A 284 -4.82 21.10 4.64
CA ARG A 284 -6.02 21.26 5.45
C ARG A 284 -7.10 21.98 4.64
N TRP A 285 -8.32 21.44 4.67
CA TRP A 285 -9.47 22.12 4.07
C TRP A 285 -10.04 23.17 5.05
N PRO A 286 -9.96 24.47 4.75
CA PRO A 286 -10.48 25.50 5.68
C PRO A 286 -12.01 25.60 5.68
N GLY A 287 -12.69 24.98 4.71
CA GLY A 287 -14.11 25.18 4.42
C GLY A 287 -14.32 26.22 3.33
N ARG A 288 -15.56 26.36 2.87
CA ARG A 288 -15.97 27.41 1.91
C ARG A 288 -16.27 28.71 2.63
#